data_7f9c597a1b3819240d1ddfb8cf468f92
#
_entry.id   7f9c597a1b3819240d1ddfb8cf468f92
#
_cell.length_a   1.000
_cell.length_b   1.000
_cell.length_c   1.000
_cell.angle_alpha   90.00
_cell.angle_beta   90.00
_cell.angle_gamma   90.00
#
_symmetry.space_group_name_H-M   'P 1'
#
loop_
_entity.id
_entity.type
_entity.pdbx_description
1 polymer ?
#
loop_
_entity_poly.entity_id
_entity_poly.type
_entity_poly.pdbx_seq_one_letter_code
_entity_poly.pdbx_strand_id
1 'polypeptide(L)'
;GFPDIVRVSGGELLEELDQCYSSFGMDETMVICRSNKRANRFNEGIRARILYREDAFSSGDKIMIVKNNYFWGAEYDKVDFIANGDIATVEKVGKYKDLYGFHFVNTRLSIYGYEEEITAWVMLDTLTTEQPALSYEDYRRLYMAVEEDYMDVASKQKRFKKIQENEYYNALQIKFAYAVTCHKAQGGQWDAVFIDPGWQGEDSHDDEYWRWLYTAFTRARKKLYLINFKDEMIEALED
;
A
#
# COMPACT_ATOMS: atom_id res chain seq x y z
N GLY A 1 18.25 22.24 17.40
CA GLY A 1 17.47 21.30 16.57
C GLY A 1 18.39 20.32 15.86
N PHE A 2 17.91 19.17 15.55
CA PHE A 2 18.63 18.13 14.83
C PHE A 2 18.59 18.44 13.33
N PRO A 3 19.72 18.44 12.59
CA PRO A 3 19.75 18.83 11.17
C PRO A 3 19.08 17.82 10.22
N ASP A 4 18.78 16.63 10.73
CA ASP A 4 18.14 15.51 10.05
C ASP A 4 16.62 15.45 10.31
N ILE A 5 16.09 16.31 11.19
CA ILE A 5 14.66 16.44 11.47
C ILE A 5 14.14 17.78 10.90
N VAL A 6 13.19 17.70 9.97
CA VAL A 6 12.63 18.84 9.26
C VAL A 6 11.14 18.95 9.56
N ARG A 7 10.68 20.15 9.93
CA ARG A 7 9.26 20.46 10.06
C ARG A 7 8.72 20.91 8.72
N VAL A 8 7.58 20.35 8.31
CA VAL A 8 6.96 20.65 7.02
C VAL A 8 5.51 21.07 7.22
N SER A 9 5.16 22.24 6.74
CA SER A 9 3.76 22.66 6.66
C SER A 9 3.05 21.98 5.49
N GLY A 10 1.71 21.92 5.54
CA GLY A 10 0.93 21.36 4.44
C GLY A 10 1.13 22.09 3.11
N GLY A 11 1.55 23.36 3.13
CA GLY A 11 1.86 24.14 1.94
C GLY A 11 3.19 23.76 1.27
N GLU A 12 4.18 23.38 2.06
CA GLU A 12 5.54 23.03 1.60
C GLU A 12 5.67 21.54 1.24
N LEU A 13 4.72 20.73 1.68
CA LEU A 13 4.78 19.26 1.63
C LEU A 13 5.07 18.68 0.24
N LEU A 14 4.42 19.21 -0.80
CA LEU A 14 4.59 18.69 -2.16
C LEU A 14 5.97 19.01 -2.72
N GLU A 15 6.50 20.20 -2.42
CA GLU A 15 7.84 20.62 -2.82
C GLU A 15 8.91 19.76 -2.13
N GLU A 16 8.79 19.53 -0.81
CA GLU A 16 9.71 18.70 -0.05
C GLU A 16 9.66 17.22 -0.50
N LEU A 17 8.47 16.68 -0.80
CA LEU A 17 8.33 15.33 -1.35
C LEU A 17 9.00 15.20 -2.73
N ASP A 18 8.77 16.15 -3.63
CA ASP A 18 9.38 16.15 -4.97
C ASP A 18 10.91 16.25 -4.88
N GLN A 19 11.41 17.08 -3.96
CA GLN A 19 12.84 17.23 -3.67
C GLN A 19 13.44 15.91 -3.13
N CYS A 20 12.71 15.22 -2.24
CA CYS A 20 13.13 13.92 -1.72
C CYS A 20 13.12 12.85 -2.80
N TYR A 21 12.11 12.80 -3.67
CA TYR A 21 12.09 11.87 -4.79
C TYR A 21 13.25 12.10 -5.76
N SER A 22 13.62 13.36 -5.98
CA SER A 22 14.79 13.72 -6.82
C SER A 22 16.12 13.35 -6.16
N SER A 23 16.24 13.49 -4.83
CA SER A 23 17.51 13.33 -4.08
C SER A 23 17.74 11.91 -3.60
N PHE A 24 16.72 11.23 -3.12
CA PHE A 24 16.81 9.87 -2.53
C PHE A 24 16.19 8.81 -3.45
N GLY A 25 15.32 9.21 -4.36
CA GLY A 25 14.51 8.31 -5.17
C GLY A 25 13.18 7.94 -4.49
N MET A 26 12.23 7.46 -5.32
CA MET A 26 10.91 7.03 -4.83
C MET A 26 10.98 5.79 -3.93
N ASP A 27 11.98 4.91 -4.12
CA ASP A 27 12.15 3.70 -3.35
C ASP A 27 12.64 3.98 -1.92
N GLU A 28 13.32 5.10 -1.75
CA GLU A 28 13.94 5.52 -0.49
C GLU A 28 13.18 6.67 0.19
N THR A 29 11.99 7.01 -0.30
CA THR A 29 11.14 8.05 0.27
C THR A 29 9.75 7.49 0.59
N MET A 30 9.29 7.63 1.84
CA MET A 30 8.03 7.06 2.31
C MET A 30 7.23 8.06 3.15
N VAL A 31 5.91 8.11 2.94
CA VAL A 31 5.00 8.82 3.84
C VAL A 31 4.33 7.81 4.78
N ILE A 32 4.42 8.03 6.08
CA ILE A 32 3.80 7.17 7.11
C ILE A 32 2.62 7.89 7.73
N CYS A 33 1.45 7.27 7.63
CA CYS A 33 0.18 7.81 8.09
C CYS A 33 -0.42 6.99 9.24
N ARG A 34 -1.31 7.62 10.00
CA ARG A 34 -2.05 6.95 11.09
C ARG A 34 -3.24 6.11 10.60
N SER A 35 -3.77 6.37 9.40
CA SER A 35 -4.93 5.65 8.85
C SER A 35 -4.84 5.40 7.35
N ASN A 36 -5.52 4.35 6.87
CA ASN A 36 -5.63 4.07 5.43
C ASN A 36 -6.28 5.22 4.66
N LYS A 37 -7.27 5.89 5.25
CA LYS A 37 -7.91 7.07 4.65
C LYS A 37 -6.91 8.18 4.34
N ARG A 38 -6.00 8.46 5.27
CA ARG A 38 -4.96 9.46 5.06
C ARG A 38 -3.92 8.96 4.06
N ALA A 39 -3.48 7.71 4.16
CA ALA A 39 -2.55 7.11 3.21
C ALA A 39 -3.12 7.17 1.77
N ASN A 40 -4.40 6.85 1.58
CA ASN A 40 -5.05 6.95 0.26
C ASN A 40 -4.99 8.39 -0.29
N ARG A 41 -5.30 9.41 0.54
CA ARG A 41 -5.24 10.82 0.12
C ARG A 41 -3.82 11.25 -0.27
N PHE A 42 -2.80 10.82 0.47
CA PHE A 42 -1.40 11.08 0.10
C PHE A 42 -1.04 10.37 -1.21
N ASN A 43 -1.41 9.11 -1.36
CA ASN A 43 -1.16 8.35 -2.58
C ASN A 43 -1.79 9.02 -3.82
N GLU A 44 -3.05 9.45 -3.72
CA GLU A 44 -3.75 10.20 -4.76
C GLU A 44 -3.05 11.53 -5.07
N GLY A 45 -2.71 12.29 -4.02
CA GLY A 45 -2.04 13.58 -4.15
C GLY A 45 -0.65 13.47 -4.80
N ILE A 46 0.15 12.48 -4.39
CA ILE A 46 1.48 12.20 -4.96
C ILE A 46 1.34 11.81 -6.43
N ARG A 47 0.46 10.87 -6.75
CA ARG A 47 0.25 10.43 -8.14
C ARG A 47 -0.18 11.58 -9.05
N ALA A 48 -1.16 12.38 -8.62
CA ALA A 48 -1.71 13.45 -9.44
C ALA A 48 -0.78 14.68 -9.56
N ARG A 49 -0.11 15.09 -8.48
CA ARG A 49 0.57 16.40 -8.41
C ARG A 49 2.10 16.31 -8.55
N ILE A 50 2.70 15.20 -8.22
CA ILE A 50 4.16 14.98 -8.32
C ILE A 50 4.47 14.08 -9.51
N LEU A 51 3.74 12.97 -9.67
CA LEU A 51 4.00 11.99 -10.73
C LEU A 51 3.18 12.24 -12.01
N TYR A 52 2.26 13.20 -11.99
CA TYR A 52 1.39 13.59 -13.12
C TYR A 52 0.67 12.39 -13.76
N ARG A 53 0.18 11.46 -12.92
CA ARG A 53 -0.54 10.27 -13.37
C ARG A 53 -2.05 10.49 -13.29
N GLU A 54 -2.69 10.49 -14.44
CA GLU A 54 -4.15 10.73 -14.57
C GLU A 54 -4.95 9.42 -14.55
N ASP A 55 -4.36 8.33 -15.06
CA ASP A 55 -5.02 7.01 -15.07
C ASP A 55 -5.18 6.45 -13.65
N ALA A 56 -6.25 5.68 -13.43
CA ALA A 56 -6.50 5.02 -12.15
C ALA A 56 -5.36 4.08 -11.72
N PHE A 57 -4.64 3.48 -12.71
CA PHE A 57 -3.53 2.58 -12.48
C PHE A 57 -2.58 2.62 -13.68
N SER A 58 -1.28 2.80 -13.45
CA SER A 58 -0.31 3.06 -14.52
C SER A 58 0.99 2.26 -14.33
N SER A 59 1.69 1.99 -15.44
CA SER A 59 3.08 1.50 -15.36
C SER A 59 3.96 2.47 -14.59
N GLY A 60 4.88 1.94 -13.81
CA GLY A 60 5.71 2.67 -12.87
C GLY A 60 5.03 2.99 -11.52
N ASP A 61 3.74 2.65 -11.33
CA ASP A 61 3.12 2.77 -10.00
C ASP A 61 3.80 1.89 -8.98
N LYS A 62 3.99 2.43 -7.76
CA LYS A 62 4.39 1.66 -6.60
C LYS A 62 3.16 1.17 -5.86
N ILE A 63 3.12 -0.12 -5.64
CA ILE A 63 2.02 -0.79 -4.95
C ILE A 63 2.54 -1.67 -3.81
N MET A 64 1.70 -1.92 -2.85
CA MET A 64 1.91 -2.89 -1.78
C MET A 64 0.85 -3.98 -1.85
N ILE A 65 1.27 -5.22 -1.77
CA ILE A 65 0.38 -6.37 -1.60
C ILE A 65 -0.21 -6.32 -0.19
N VAL A 66 -1.53 -6.42 -0.08
CA VAL A 66 -2.20 -6.24 1.23
C VAL A 66 -2.80 -7.51 1.80
N LYS A 67 -2.60 -8.65 1.13
CA LYS A 67 -3.02 -9.99 1.57
C LYS A 67 -2.05 -11.03 1.02
N ASN A 68 -1.65 -12.00 1.86
CA ASN A 68 -0.84 -13.13 1.39
C ASN A 68 -1.51 -13.85 0.22
N ASN A 69 -0.73 -14.17 -0.79
CA ASN A 69 -1.19 -14.87 -1.99
C ASN A 69 -0.30 -16.06 -2.30
N TYR A 70 -0.90 -17.26 -2.27
CA TYR A 70 -0.21 -18.53 -2.52
C TYR A 70 -0.42 -19.05 -3.95
N PHE A 71 -1.27 -18.38 -4.73
CA PHE A 71 -1.63 -18.83 -6.07
C PHE A 71 -0.60 -18.37 -7.11
N TRP A 72 -0.33 -17.06 -7.16
CA TRP A 72 0.55 -16.49 -8.17
C TRP A 72 2.04 -16.78 -7.93
N GLY A 73 2.45 -17.06 -6.70
CA GLY A 73 3.81 -17.48 -6.38
C GLY A 73 4.15 -18.90 -6.87
N ALA A 74 3.15 -19.76 -6.98
CA ALA A 74 3.36 -21.20 -7.28
C ALA A 74 3.94 -21.49 -8.70
N GLU A 75 3.89 -20.53 -9.63
CA GLU A 75 4.43 -20.66 -10.97
C GLU A 75 5.93 -20.29 -11.07
N TYR A 76 6.51 -19.75 -10.00
CA TYR A 76 7.88 -19.22 -9.98
C TYR A 76 8.75 -20.05 -9.02
N ASP A 77 9.88 -20.55 -9.52
CA ASP A 77 10.88 -21.24 -8.69
C ASP A 77 11.39 -20.28 -7.61
N LYS A 78 11.43 -20.68 -6.36
CA LYS A 78 11.86 -19.88 -5.21
C LYS A 78 10.84 -18.89 -4.62
N VAL A 79 9.59 -18.88 -5.09
CA VAL A 79 8.51 -18.07 -4.52
C VAL A 79 7.46 -18.98 -3.89
N ASP A 80 7.52 -19.17 -2.59
CA ASP A 80 6.52 -19.98 -1.87
C ASP A 80 5.15 -19.29 -1.85
N PHE A 81 5.16 -17.97 -1.66
CA PHE A 81 3.96 -17.11 -1.70
C PHE A 81 4.36 -15.64 -1.80
N ILE A 82 3.45 -14.80 -2.26
CA ILE A 82 3.61 -13.34 -2.26
C ILE A 82 3.06 -12.83 -0.93
N ALA A 83 3.88 -12.12 -0.17
CA ALA A 83 3.56 -11.74 1.20
C ALA A 83 2.73 -10.45 1.29
N ASN A 84 1.90 -10.38 2.31
CA ASN A 84 1.29 -9.13 2.75
C ASN A 84 2.39 -8.18 3.25
N GLY A 85 2.53 -7.01 2.62
CA GLY A 85 3.58 -6.05 2.88
C GLY A 85 4.64 -5.96 1.78
N ASP A 86 4.69 -6.93 0.86
CA ASP A 86 5.59 -6.87 -0.29
C ASP A 86 5.28 -5.63 -1.14
N ILE A 87 6.34 -4.88 -1.47
CA ILE A 87 6.27 -3.71 -2.35
C ILE A 87 6.68 -4.12 -3.76
N ALA A 88 5.91 -3.65 -4.73
CA ALA A 88 6.15 -3.93 -6.13
C ALA A 88 6.06 -2.65 -6.97
N THR A 89 6.80 -2.65 -8.08
CA THR A 89 6.64 -1.70 -9.18
C THR A 89 5.81 -2.33 -10.29
N VAL A 90 4.86 -1.59 -10.80
CA VAL A 90 4.06 -1.97 -11.97
C VAL A 90 4.90 -1.78 -13.22
N GLU A 91 5.43 -2.87 -13.78
CA GLU A 91 6.23 -2.82 -15.00
C GLU A 91 5.36 -2.63 -16.24
N LYS A 92 4.23 -3.33 -16.29
CA LYS A 92 3.32 -3.24 -17.41
C LYS A 92 1.88 -3.43 -16.97
N VAL A 93 1.02 -2.53 -17.41
CA VAL A 93 -0.44 -2.65 -17.31
C VAL A 93 -0.95 -3.34 -18.57
N GLY A 94 -1.64 -4.45 -18.40
CA GLY A 94 -2.19 -5.27 -19.48
C GLY A 94 -3.70 -5.06 -19.68
N LYS A 95 -4.44 -6.16 -19.79
CA LYS A 95 -5.89 -6.13 -20.06
C LYS A 95 -6.68 -5.83 -18.80
N TYR A 96 -7.66 -4.92 -18.93
CA TYR A 96 -8.68 -4.70 -17.90
C TYR A 96 -9.83 -5.69 -18.08
N LYS A 97 -10.46 -6.04 -16.97
CA LYS A 97 -11.65 -6.89 -16.97
C LYS A 97 -12.59 -6.55 -15.82
N ASP A 98 -13.85 -6.29 -16.16
CA ASP A 98 -14.93 -6.13 -15.19
C ASP A 98 -15.66 -7.47 -15.09
N LEU A 99 -15.55 -8.13 -13.94
CA LEU A 99 -16.09 -9.47 -13.74
C LEU A 99 -16.48 -9.65 -12.27
N TYR A 100 -17.51 -10.43 -12.00
CA TYR A 100 -17.99 -10.72 -10.64
C TYR A 100 -18.33 -9.46 -9.80
N GLY A 101 -18.60 -8.32 -10.45
CA GLY A 101 -18.84 -7.03 -9.80
C GLY A 101 -17.58 -6.35 -9.23
N PHE A 102 -16.39 -6.72 -9.73
CA PHE A 102 -15.10 -6.14 -9.41
C PHE A 102 -14.29 -5.79 -10.65
N HIS A 103 -13.29 -4.93 -10.48
CA HIS A 103 -12.41 -4.46 -11.55
C HIS A 103 -11.03 -5.11 -11.41
N PHE A 104 -10.62 -5.81 -12.43
CA PHE A 104 -9.33 -6.50 -12.47
C PHE A 104 -8.46 -5.95 -13.61
N VAL A 105 -7.14 -6.01 -13.42
CA VAL A 105 -6.18 -5.76 -14.48
C VAL A 105 -5.07 -6.80 -14.43
N ASN A 106 -4.74 -7.38 -15.58
CA ASN A 106 -3.57 -8.24 -15.71
C ASN A 106 -2.33 -7.36 -15.71
N THR A 107 -1.37 -7.65 -14.87
CA THR A 107 -0.25 -6.75 -14.57
C THR A 107 1.04 -7.53 -14.43
N ARG A 108 2.12 -7.00 -15.00
CA ARG A 108 3.47 -7.49 -14.75
C ARG A 108 4.12 -6.63 -13.66
N LEU A 109 4.59 -7.28 -12.62
CA LEU A 109 5.09 -6.69 -11.38
C LEU A 109 6.54 -7.09 -11.14
N SER A 110 7.38 -6.11 -10.80
CA SER A 110 8.70 -6.32 -10.19
C SER A 110 8.52 -6.18 -8.68
N ILE A 111 8.63 -7.28 -7.94
CA ILE A 111 8.48 -7.28 -6.47
C ILE A 111 9.86 -7.16 -5.84
N TYR A 112 10.02 -6.24 -4.89
CA TYR A 112 11.30 -6.05 -4.20
C TYR A 112 11.78 -7.33 -3.52
N GLY A 113 13.01 -7.74 -3.83
CA GLY A 113 13.61 -8.96 -3.29
C GLY A 113 13.33 -10.23 -4.10
N TYR A 114 12.55 -10.15 -5.18
CA TYR A 114 12.29 -11.27 -6.08
C TYR A 114 13.18 -11.16 -7.32
N GLU A 115 13.69 -12.30 -7.80
CA GLU A 115 14.59 -12.33 -8.97
C GLU A 115 13.83 -12.16 -10.29
N GLU A 116 12.57 -12.62 -10.33
CA GLU A 116 11.75 -12.62 -11.54
C GLU A 116 10.54 -11.70 -11.42
N GLU A 117 10.13 -11.14 -12.56
CA GLU A 117 8.88 -10.39 -12.66
C GLU A 117 7.69 -11.35 -12.63
N ILE A 118 6.68 -11.01 -11.85
CA ILE A 118 5.45 -11.81 -11.72
C ILE A 118 4.34 -11.21 -12.57
N THR A 119 3.67 -12.04 -13.38
CA THR A 119 2.45 -11.65 -14.10
C THR A 119 1.24 -12.19 -13.35
N ALA A 120 0.35 -11.30 -12.90
CA ALA A 120 -0.81 -11.66 -12.12
C ALA A 120 -2.02 -10.75 -12.42
N TRP A 121 -3.21 -11.21 -12.11
CA TRP A 121 -4.37 -10.33 -12.00
C TRP A 121 -4.31 -9.59 -10.67
N VAL A 122 -4.52 -8.28 -10.71
CA VAL A 122 -4.67 -7.44 -9.52
C VAL A 122 -6.08 -6.89 -9.44
N MET A 123 -6.60 -6.70 -8.24
CA MET A 123 -7.93 -6.15 -7.97
C MET A 123 -7.81 -4.66 -7.68
N LEU A 124 -8.41 -3.82 -8.55
CA LEU A 124 -8.33 -2.37 -8.42
C LEU A 124 -9.23 -1.81 -7.32
N ASP A 125 -10.32 -2.50 -6.98
CA ASP A 125 -11.28 -2.06 -5.96
C ASP A 125 -10.62 -1.89 -4.59
N THR A 126 -9.52 -2.59 -4.32
CA THR A 126 -8.79 -2.45 -3.06
C THR A 126 -7.91 -1.20 -2.97
N LEU A 127 -7.60 -0.53 -4.09
CA LEU A 127 -6.75 0.67 -4.11
C LEU A 127 -7.36 1.83 -3.31
N THR A 128 -8.67 2.04 -3.43
CA THR A 128 -9.37 3.22 -2.88
C THR A 128 -10.11 2.95 -1.57
N THR A 129 -10.33 1.69 -1.19
CA THR A 129 -11.01 1.35 0.06
C THR A 129 -10.24 1.84 1.29
N GLU A 130 -10.95 2.32 2.31
CA GLU A 130 -10.36 2.66 3.62
C GLU A 130 -10.03 1.41 4.46
N GLN A 131 -10.53 0.24 4.08
CA GLN A 131 -10.20 -1.03 4.72
C GLN A 131 -8.75 -1.46 4.39
N PRO A 132 -8.09 -2.23 5.26
CA PRO A 132 -6.74 -2.74 5.00
C PRO A 132 -6.62 -3.61 3.74
N ALA A 133 -7.67 -4.37 3.42
CA ALA A 133 -7.83 -5.26 2.28
C ALA A 133 -9.32 -5.34 1.91
N LEU A 134 -9.72 -6.26 1.04
CA LEU A 134 -11.12 -6.50 0.70
C LEU A 134 -11.92 -6.86 1.97
N SER A 135 -13.10 -6.25 2.15
CA SER A 135 -13.96 -6.53 3.30
C SER A 135 -14.45 -7.99 3.29
N TYR A 136 -14.87 -8.50 4.45
CA TYR A 136 -15.45 -9.85 4.52
C TYR A 136 -16.70 -9.98 3.63
N GLU A 137 -17.54 -8.95 3.58
CA GLU A 137 -18.76 -8.92 2.75
C GLU A 137 -18.42 -8.95 1.26
N ASP A 138 -17.46 -8.14 0.82
CA ASP A 138 -17.01 -8.12 -0.57
C ASP A 138 -16.31 -9.43 -0.96
N TYR A 139 -15.52 -10.01 -0.05
CA TYR A 139 -14.90 -11.31 -0.29
C TYR A 139 -15.94 -12.42 -0.44
N ARG A 140 -16.99 -12.39 0.39
CA ARG A 140 -18.13 -13.31 0.27
C ARG A 140 -18.88 -13.10 -1.04
N ARG A 141 -19.11 -11.85 -1.45
CA ARG A 141 -19.74 -11.50 -2.73
C ARG A 141 -18.93 -12.05 -3.91
N LEU A 142 -17.61 -11.86 -3.90
CA LEU A 142 -16.71 -12.42 -4.90
C LEU A 142 -16.80 -13.96 -4.94
N TYR A 143 -16.74 -14.61 -3.77
CA TYR A 143 -16.86 -16.07 -3.67
C TYR A 143 -18.15 -16.58 -4.32
N MET A 144 -19.29 -15.98 -3.98
CA MET A 144 -20.60 -16.39 -4.50
C MET A 144 -20.68 -16.18 -6.02
N ALA A 145 -20.20 -15.05 -6.52
CA ALA A 145 -20.20 -14.76 -7.95
C ALA A 145 -19.29 -15.72 -8.76
N VAL A 146 -18.13 -16.06 -8.22
CA VAL A 146 -17.25 -17.06 -8.83
C VAL A 146 -17.85 -18.47 -8.74
N GLU A 147 -18.56 -18.81 -7.65
CA GLU A 147 -19.23 -20.10 -7.48
C GLU A 147 -20.30 -20.34 -8.56
N GLU A 148 -20.97 -19.29 -9.04
CA GLU A 148 -22.00 -19.39 -10.10
C GLU A 148 -21.44 -20.02 -11.38
N ASP A 149 -20.19 -19.75 -11.75
CA ASP A 149 -19.52 -20.34 -12.93
C ASP A 149 -19.29 -21.85 -12.81
N TYR A 150 -19.41 -22.42 -11.62
CA TYR A 150 -19.14 -23.82 -11.34
C TYR A 150 -20.36 -24.58 -10.81
N MET A 151 -21.57 -24.04 -10.99
CA MET A 151 -22.81 -24.69 -10.49
C MET A 151 -23.13 -26.01 -11.20
N ASP A 152 -22.59 -26.25 -12.40
CA ASP A 152 -22.67 -27.52 -13.14
C ASP A 152 -21.86 -28.65 -12.47
N VAL A 153 -20.91 -28.31 -11.59
CA VAL A 153 -20.09 -29.27 -10.86
C VAL A 153 -20.88 -29.79 -9.64
N ALA A 154 -21.43 -31.00 -9.76
CA ALA A 154 -22.30 -31.60 -8.72
C ALA A 154 -21.64 -31.75 -7.35
N SER A 155 -20.34 -32.03 -7.28
CA SER A 155 -19.59 -32.20 -6.04
C SER A 155 -19.18 -30.86 -5.42
N LYS A 156 -19.66 -30.54 -4.23
CA LYS A 156 -19.26 -29.33 -3.48
C LYS A 156 -17.75 -29.24 -3.27
N GLN A 157 -17.08 -30.34 -2.99
CA GLN A 157 -15.63 -30.39 -2.82
C GLN A 157 -14.89 -30.01 -4.11
N LYS A 158 -15.31 -30.58 -5.26
CA LYS A 158 -14.71 -30.26 -6.56
C LYS A 158 -14.99 -28.82 -6.96
N ARG A 159 -16.18 -28.30 -6.69
CA ARG A 159 -16.53 -26.90 -6.93
C ARG A 159 -15.67 -25.96 -6.11
N PHE A 160 -15.52 -26.22 -4.81
CA PHE A 160 -14.65 -25.41 -3.94
C PHE A 160 -13.19 -25.41 -4.45
N LYS A 161 -12.67 -26.56 -4.89
CA LYS A 161 -11.32 -26.62 -5.48
C LYS A 161 -11.20 -25.75 -6.73
N LYS A 162 -12.20 -25.80 -7.63
CA LYS A 162 -12.21 -24.94 -8.84
C LYS A 162 -12.26 -23.43 -8.50
N ILE A 163 -13.00 -23.04 -7.46
CA ILE A 163 -13.02 -21.66 -6.99
C ILE A 163 -11.63 -21.26 -6.49
N GLN A 164 -10.95 -22.10 -5.71
CA GLN A 164 -9.61 -21.84 -5.24
C GLN A 164 -8.55 -21.78 -6.36
N GLU A 165 -8.81 -22.41 -7.49
CA GLU A 165 -7.96 -22.39 -8.70
C GLU A 165 -8.34 -21.23 -9.67
N ASN A 166 -9.37 -20.45 -9.37
CA ASN A 166 -9.82 -19.34 -10.23
C ASN A 166 -8.87 -18.13 -10.10
N GLU A 167 -8.37 -17.64 -11.20
CA GLU A 167 -7.38 -16.54 -11.26
C GLU A 167 -7.91 -15.20 -10.71
N TYR A 168 -9.20 -14.91 -10.88
CA TYR A 168 -9.82 -13.67 -10.37
C TYR A 168 -10.12 -13.76 -8.87
N TYR A 169 -10.52 -14.95 -8.38
CA TYR A 169 -10.67 -15.19 -6.95
C TYR A 169 -9.36 -15.03 -6.19
N ASN A 170 -8.25 -15.36 -6.86
CA ASN A 170 -6.89 -15.22 -6.37
C ASN A 170 -6.20 -13.92 -6.81
N ALA A 171 -6.92 -12.95 -7.39
CA ALA A 171 -6.33 -11.69 -7.77
C ALA A 171 -5.63 -11.02 -6.59
N LEU A 172 -4.45 -10.45 -6.85
CA LEU A 172 -3.67 -9.75 -5.82
C LEU A 172 -4.46 -8.54 -5.33
N GLN A 173 -4.64 -8.44 -4.03
CA GLN A 173 -5.20 -7.26 -3.37
C GLN A 173 -4.08 -6.27 -3.12
N ILE A 174 -4.22 -5.06 -3.61
CA ILE A 174 -3.15 -4.06 -3.66
C ILE A 174 -3.59 -2.70 -3.13
N LYS A 175 -2.62 -1.92 -2.65
CA LYS A 175 -2.75 -0.48 -2.41
C LYS A 175 -1.57 0.25 -3.01
N PHE A 176 -1.71 1.55 -3.28
CA PHE A 176 -0.54 2.37 -3.62
C PHE A 176 0.41 2.45 -2.42
N ALA A 177 1.71 2.53 -2.69
CA ALA A 177 2.77 2.42 -1.69
C ALA A 177 3.69 3.65 -1.62
N TYR A 178 3.22 4.83 -2.02
CA TYR A 178 3.91 6.11 -1.76
C TYR A 178 3.66 6.58 -0.33
N ALA A 179 2.47 6.27 0.19
CA ALA A 179 2.09 6.49 1.58
C ALA A 179 1.44 5.24 2.15
N VAL A 180 1.85 4.84 3.36
CA VAL A 180 1.37 3.62 4.02
C VAL A 180 1.02 3.91 5.49
N THR A 181 0.27 3.01 6.12
CA THR A 181 0.08 3.07 7.58
C THR A 181 1.34 2.59 8.30
N CYS A 182 1.54 3.05 9.53
CA CYS A 182 2.69 2.65 10.35
C CYS A 182 2.79 1.12 10.51
N HIS A 183 1.66 0.41 10.66
CA HIS A 183 1.66 -1.06 10.72
C HIS A 183 2.23 -1.71 9.45
N LYS A 184 1.94 -1.12 8.29
CA LYS A 184 2.47 -1.58 6.99
C LYS A 184 3.92 -1.20 6.77
N ALA A 185 4.41 -0.15 7.45
CA ALA A 185 5.81 0.26 7.42
C ALA A 185 6.72 -0.58 8.34
N GLN A 186 6.15 -1.45 9.17
CA GLN A 186 6.95 -2.31 10.06
C GLN A 186 7.88 -3.22 9.25
N GLY A 187 9.15 -3.29 9.66
CA GLY A 187 10.19 -4.04 8.97
C GLY A 187 10.89 -3.27 7.84
N GLY A 188 10.26 -2.22 7.28
CA GLY A 188 10.89 -1.34 6.28
C GLY A 188 11.66 -0.18 6.92
N GLN A 189 12.64 0.36 6.17
CA GLN A 189 13.34 1.61 6.49
C GLN A 189 13.65 2.36 5.19
N TRP A 190 13.59 3.70 5.25
CA TRP A 190 13.79 4.58 4.10
C TRP A 190 14.75 5.71 4.43
N ASP A 191 15.42 6.25 3.45
CA ASP A 191 16.34 7.37 3.64
C ASP A 191 15.61 8.65 4.04
N ALA A 192 14.43 8.90 3.48
CA ALA A 192 13.56 10.01 3.82
C ALA A 192 12.16 9.52 4.24
N VAL A 193 11.73 9.87 5.44
CA VAL A 193 10.41 9.50 5.96
C VAL A 193 9.64 10.73 6.36
N PHE A 194 8.44 10.86 5.82
CA PHE A 194 7.45 11.88 6.17
C PHE A 194 6.42 11.27 7.12
N ILE A 195 6.18 11.91 8.25
CA ILE A 195 5.22 11.42 9.24
C ILE A 195 4.01 12.35 9.30
N ASP A 196 2.85 11.79 9.01
CA ASP A 196 1.56 12.45 9.17
C ASP A 196 0.82 11.88 10.38
N PRO A 197 0.78 12.61 11.51
CA PRO A 197 0.11 12.17 12.74
C PRO A 197 -1.42 12.18 12.62
N GLY A 198 -1.95 12.77 11.56
CA GLY A 198 -3.39 12.98 11.38
C GLY A 198 -3.93 14.13 12.21
N TRP A 199 -5.24 14.09 12.48
CA TRP A 199 -5.88 15.06 13.36
C TRP A 199 -5.49 14.78 14.83
N GLN A 200 -5.07 15.83 15.54
CA GLN A 200 -4.66 15.78 16.92
C GLN A 200 -5.62 16.61 17.75
N GLY A 201 -6.52 15.95 18.48
CA GLY A 201 -7.30 16.56 19.56
C GLY A 201 -6.46 16.74 20.82
N GLU A 202 -6.95 17.55 21.78
CA GLU A 202 -6.23 17.84 23.03
C GLU A 202 -5.96 16.59 23.89
N ASP A 203 -6.78 15.53 23.78
CA ASP A 203 -6.66 14.28 24.55
C ASP A 203 -6.09 13.10 23.72
N SER A 204 -5.41 13.35 22.59
CA SER A 204 -5.03 12.28 21.64
C SER A 204 -3.66 11.67 21.88
N HIS A 205 -2.96 12.01 22.98
CA HIS A 205 -1.60 11.56 23.25
C HIS A 205 -1.55 10.48 24.32
N ASP A 206 -2.19 9.34 24.05
CA ASP A 206 -2.13 8.15 24.89
C ASP A 206 -0.86 7.31 24.61
N ASP A 207 -0.65 6.26 25.41
CA ASP A 207 0.49 5.35 25.24
C ASP A 207 0.54 4.70 23.87
N GLU A 208 -0.63 4.47 23.22
CA GLU A 208 -0.71 3.90 21.88
C GLU A 208 -0.17 4.89 20.84
N TYR A 209 -0.50 6.16 20.98
CA TYR A 209 0.01 7.23 20.13
C TYR A 209 1.54 7.33 20.20
N TRP A 210 2.13 7.31 21.41
CA TRP A 210 3.58 7.39 21.57
C TRP A 210 4.31 6.16 21.01
N ARG A 211 3.76 4.96 21.18
CA ARG A 211 4.28 3.74 20.56
C ARG A 211 4.22 3.79 19.03
N TRP A 212 3.12 4.31 18.50
CA TRP A 212 2.95 4.53 17.06
C TRP A 212 4.01 5.51 16.56
N LEU A 213 4.19 6.64 17.21
CA LEU A 213 5.14 7.69 16.85
C LEU A 213 6.58 7.17 16.88
N TYR A 214 6.96 6.48 17.94
CA TYR A 214 8.26 5.82 18.04
C TYR A 214 8.50 4.85 16.88
N THR A 215 7.52 4.00 16.57
CA THR A 215 7.62 3.06 15.47
C THR A 215 7.80 3.80 14.14
N ALA A 216 7.06 4.88 13.90
CA ALA A 216 7.16 5.66 12.68
C ALA A 216 8.53 6.37 12.56
N PHE A 217 9.03 6.97 13.62
CA PHE A 217 10.32 7.68 13.65
C PHE A 217 11.48 6.76 13.32
N THR A 218 11.48 5.54 13.88
CA THR A 218 12.54 4.55 13.65
C THR A 218 12.57 3.98 12.23
N ARG A 219 11.69 4.42 11.33
CA ARG A 219 11.72 4.04 9.90
C ARG A 219 12.67 4.91 9.08
N ALA A 220 13.02 6.11 9.56
CA ALA A 220 13.94 7.01 8.88
C ALA A 220 15.40 6.57 9.08
N ARG A 221 16.18 6.53 8.00
CA ARG A 221 17.64 6.27 8.03
C ARG A 221 18.47 7.55 7.98
N LYS A 222 18.01 8.58 7.23
CA LYS A 222 18.78 9.81 7.01
C LYS A 222 18.01 11.08 7.35
N LYS A 223 16.75 11.20 6.90
CA LYS A 223 15.93 12.38 7.12
C LYS A 223 14.52 12.06 7.57
N LEU A 224 14.06 12.80 8.56
CA LEU A 224 12.72 12.71 9.12
C LEU A 224 11.97 14.02 8.89
N TYR A 225 10.81 13.96 8.28
CA TYR A 225 9.95 15.10 8.00
C TYR A 225 8.67 15.01 8.83
N LEU A 226 8.43 16.02 9.67
CA LEU A 226 7.27 16.10 10.57
C LEU A 226 6.19 16.99 9.96
N ILE A 227 5.11 16.39 9.45
CA ILE A 227 4.04 17.12 8.75
C ILE A 227 3.06 17.70 9.77
N ASN A 228 2.94 19.03 9.80
CA ASN A 228 1.98 19.76 10.64
C ASN A 228 2.04 19.37 12.14
N PHE A 229 3.21 19.02 12.67
CA PHE A 229 3.37 18.82 14.10
C PHE A 229 3.25 20.16 14.86
N LYS A 230 2.52 20.15 15.97
CA LYS A 230 2.38 21.30 16.87
C LYS A 230 3.67 21.56 17.64
N ASP A 231 3.95 22.84 17.99
CA ASP A 231 5.14 23.24 18.75
C ASP A 231 5.23 22.53 20.11
N GLU A 232 4.12 22.42 20.84
CA GLU A 232 4.00 21.76 22.13
C GLU A 232 4.47 20.27 22.10
N MET A 233 4.28 19.59 20.96
CA MET A 233 4.72 18.19 20.81
C MET A 233 6.21 18.07 20.59
N ILE A 234 6.84 19.09 20.04
CA ILE A 234 8.28 19.08 19.76
C ILE A 234 9.04 19.43 21.04
N GLU A 235 8.55 20.40 21.81
CA GLU A 235 9.10 20.75 23.12
C GLU A 235 9.08 19.52 24.05
N ALA A 236 8.00 18.72 24.04
CA ALA A 236 7.90 17.47 24.81
C ALA A 236 8.86 16.35 24.34
N LEU A 237 9.46 16.45 23.16
CA LEU A 237 10.47 15.50 22.65
C LEU A 237 11.91 15.98 22.92
N GLU A 238 12.10 17.25 23.32
CA GLU A 238 13.40 17.83 23.66
C GLU A 238 13.72 17.76 25.16
N ASP A 239 12.72 17.48 26.03
CA ASP A 239 12.85 17.23 27.49
C ASP A 239 13.05 15.72 27.76
#